data_b739675e364a5df479d96c44a8b7bcb9
#
_entry.id   b739675e364a5df479d96c44a8b7bcb9
#
_cell.length_a   1.000
_cell.length_b   1.000
_cell.length_c   1.000
_cell.angle_alpha   90.00
_cell.angle_beta   90.00
_cell.angle_gamma   90.00
#
_symmetry.space_group_name_H-M   'P 1'
#
loop_
_entity.id
_entity.type
_entity.pdbx_description
1 polymer ?
#
loop_
_entity_poly.entity_id
_entity_poly.type
_entity_poly.pdbx_seq_one_letter_code
_entity_poly.pdbx_strand_id
1 'polypeptide(L)'
;MAKGYVILTEDVKDPAKFAEYGKLAGQTMGSAKVLSFGPAAEAIEGEWHGSQTVLLEFESVEAAKEWYYSDAYQEAAKIRQSAAECNGVIVSGL
;
A
#
# COMPACT_ATOMS: atom_id res chain seq x y z
N MET A 1 -16.61 14.97 4.89
CA MET A 1 -16.58 13.74 4.09
C MET A 1 -15.55 12.77 4.66
N ALA A 2 -15.85 11.49 4.59
CA ALA A 2 -14.95 10.49 5.12
C ALA A 2 -13.71 10.36 4.23
N LYS A 3 -12.56 10.20 4.85
CA LYS A 3 -11.32 9.88 4.15
C LYS A 3 -11.35 8.44 3.64
N GLY A 4 -10.50 8.13 2.69
CA GLY A 4 -10.26 6.77 2.25
C GLY A 4 -8.87 6.34 2.65
N TYR A 5 -8.72 5.07 2.99
CA TYR A 5 -7.43 4.53 3.38
C TYR A 5 -7.10 3.28 2.58
N VAL A 6 -5.85 3.15 2.23
CA VAL A 6 -5.34 1.91 1.64
C VAL A 6 -4.41 1.29 2.66
N ILE A 7 -4.66 0.03 2.96
CA ILE A 7 -3.80 -0.75 3.85
C ILE A 7 -3.24 -1.90 3.04
N LEU A 8 -1.91 -1.95 2.93
CA LEU A 8 -1.21 -3.02 2.25
C LEU A 8 -0.34 -3.75 3.25
N THR A 9 -0.35 -5.08 3.21
CA THR A 9 0.62 -5.87 3.96
C THR A 9 1.42 -6.68 2.96
N GLU A 10 2.72 -6.74 3.17
CA GLU A 10 3.65 -7.30 2.20
C GLU A 10 4.69 -8.16 2.90
N ASP A 11 4.83 -9.40 2.45
CA ASP A 11 5.90 -10.26 2.87
C ASP A 11 6.93 -10.26 1.73
N VAL A 12 7.95 -9.42 1.88
CA VAL A 12 8.92 -9.13 0.82
C VAL A 12 9.83 -10.33 0.59
N LYS A 13 9.85 -10.84 -0.65
CA LYS A 13 10.68 -11.98 -1.06
C LYS A 13 11.87 -11.54 -1.89
N ASP A 14 11.74 -10.45 -2.65
CA ASP A 14 12.81 -9.90 -3.49
C ASP A 14 12.99 -8.42 -3.17
N PRO A 15 13.89 -8.09 -2.23
CA PRO A 15 14.08 -6.70 -1.80
C PRO A 15 14.50 -5.74 -2.92
N ALA A 16 15.30 -6.20 -3.87
CA ALA A 16 15.76 -5.35 -4.97
C ALA A 16 14.60 -4.93 -5.87
N LYS A 17 13.75 -5.89 -6.23
CA LYS A 17 12.55 -5.62 -7.02
C LYS A 17 11.56 -4.77 -6.24
N PHE A 18 11.43 -5.01 -4.95
CA PHE A 18 10.53 -4.24 -4.11
C PHE A 18 10.98 -2.78 -4.04
N ALA A 19 12.28 -2.52 -4.05
CA ALA A 19 12.80 -1.15 -4.11
C ALA A 19 12.44 -0.46 -5.43
N GLU A 20 12.44 -1.19 -6.55
CA GLU A 20 11.98 -0.65 -7.82
C GLU A 20 10.51 -0.26 -7.77
N TYR A 21 9.69 -1.12 -7.14
CA TYR A 21 8.28 -0.82 -6.90
C TYR A 21 8.13 0.48 -6.14
N GLY A 22 8.90 0.64 -5.06
CA GLY A 22 8.83 1.84 -4.21
C GLY A 22 9.09 3.13 -4.98
N LYS A 23 10.07 3.13 -5.86
CA LYS A 23 10.38 4.29 -6.70
C LYS A 23 9.22 4.62 -7.65
N LEU A 24 8.71 3.60 -8.32
CA LEU A 24 7.65 3.80 -9.31
C LEU A 24 6.34 4.19 -8.63
N ALA A 25 5.99 3.54 -7.54
CA ALA A 25 4.78 3.85 -6.79
C ALA A 25 4.82 5.28 -6.23
N GLY A 26 6.00 5.71 -5.75
CA GLY A 26 6.17 7.05 -5.22
C GLY A 26 5.82 8.14 -6.23
N GLN A 27 6.05 7.88 -7.52
CA GLN A 27 5.73 8.83 -8.58
C GLN A 27 4.23 8.94 -8.84
N THR A 28 3.43 8.00 -8.35
CA THR A 28 1.98 7.96 -8.59
C THR A 28 1.16 8.52 -7.43
N MET A 29 1.80 8.87 -6.31
CA MET A 29 1.08 9.16 -5.06
C MET A 29 0.20 10.40 -5.10
N GLY A 30 0.59 11.43 -5.87
CA GLY A 30 -0.20 12.65 -5.93
C GLY A 30 -0.39 13.27 -4.55
N SER A 31 -1.65 13.47 -4.16
CA SER A 31 -2.00 14.08 -2.87
C SER A 31 -2.13 13.06 -1.73
N ALA A 32 -1.87 11.79 -1.98
CA ALA A 32 -1.95 10.78 -0.95
C ALA A 32 -0.90 11.01 0.14
N LYS A 33 -1.27 10.68 1.38
CA LYS A 33 -0.35 10.79 2.51
C LYS A 33 0.07 9.40 2.96
N VAL A 34 1.36 9.19 3.13
CA VAL A 34 1.87 7.95 3.73
C VAL A 34 1.84 8.14 5.24
N LEU A 35 0.93 7.42 5.90
CA LEU A 35 0.77 7.53 7.35
C LEU A 35 1.65 6.54 8.10
N SER A 36 1.94 5.39 7.48
CA SER A 36 2.81 4.39 8.08
C SER A 36 3.45 3.57 6.98
N PHE A 37 4.69 3.19 7.19
CA PHE A 37 5.44 2.37 6.25
C PHE A 37 6.52 1.63 7.03
N GLY A 38 6.47 0.32 7.02
CA GLY A 38 7.47 -0.50 7.69
C GLY A 38 6.88 -1.68 8.43
N PRO A 39 7.68 -2.35 9.25
CA PRO A 39 7.19 -3.51 9.99
C PRO A 39 6.20 -3.08 11.08
N ALA A 40 5.26 -3.97 11.40
CA ALA A 40 4.38 -3.75 12.54
C ALA A 40 5.24 -3.70 13.82
N ALA A 41 4.92 -2.76 14.69
CA ALA A 41 5.66 -2.63 15.95
C ALA A 41 5.37 -3.80 16.89
N GLU A 42 4.11 -4.24 16.89
CA GLU A 42 3.67 -5.34 17.76
C GLU A 42 2.33 -5.88 17.26
N ALA A 43 2.23 -7.18 17.10
CA ALA A 43 0.95 -7.81 16.82
C ALA A 43 0.24 -8.00 18.15
N ILE A 44 -0.91 -7.37 18.31
CA ILE A 44 -1.65 -7.41 19.58
C ILE A 44 -2.69 -8.52 19.63
N GLU A 45 -3.05 -9.07 18.49
CA GLU A 45 -3.96 -10.22 18.38
C GLU A 45 -3.66 -10.98 17.11
N GLY A 46 -3.63 -12.29 17.20
CA GLY A 46 -3.43 -13.16 16.06
C GLY A 46 -2.06 -13.03 15.42
N GLU A 47 -1.96 -13.55 14.21
CA GLU A 47 -0.75 -13.47 13.42
C GLU A 47 -0.90 -12.37 12.39
N TRP A 48 0.08 -11.45 12.34
CA TRP A 48 0.06 -10.38 11.35
C TRP A 48 0.76 -10.81 10.08
N HIS A 49 0.14 -10.52 8.94
CA HIS A 49 0.70 -10.89 7.65
C HIS A 49 1.83 -9.95 7.26
N GLY A 50 2.96 -10.54 6.85
CA GLY A 50 4.01 -9.85 6.15
C GLY A 50 5.04 -9.14 7.01
N SER A 51 6.12 -8.75 6.36
CA SER A 51 7.24 -8.03 6.98
C SER A 51 7.03 -6.52 6.95
N GLN A 52 6.07 -6.03 6.16
CA GLN A 52 5.79 -4.60 6.07
C GLN A 52 4.29 -4.33 6.05
N THR A 53 3.89 -3.21 6.64
CA THR A 53 2.54 -2.68 6.57
C THR A 53 2.61 -1.24 6.06
N VAL A 54 1.78 -0.93 5.09
CA VAL A 54 1.71 0.43 4.51
C VAL A 54 0.31 0.95 4.76
N LEU A 55 0.21 2.16 5.28
CA LEU A 55 -1.06 2.84 5.51
C LEU A 55 -1.02 4.18 4.77
N LEU A 56 -1.93 4.33 3.82
CA LEU A 56 -2.05 5.53 3.00
C LEU A 56 -3.40 6.20 3.25
N GLU A 57 -3.41 7.52 3.22
CA GLU A 57 -4.63 8.31 3.36
C GLU A 57 -4.93 9.07 2.08
N PHE A 58 -6.18 9.01 1.65
CA PHE A 58 -6.71 9.77 0.51
C PHE A 58 -7.89 10.60 0.97
N GLU A 59 -8.26 11.60 0.19
CA GLU A 59 -9.38 12.49 0.53
C GLU A 59 -10.71 11.75 0.65
N SER A 60 -10.87 10.65 -0.10
CA SER A 60 -12.09 9.86 -0.12
C SER A 60 -11.78 8.43 -0.55
N VAL A 61 -12.75 7.55 -0.37
CA VAL A 61 -12.66 6.18 -0.89
C VAL A 61 -12.54 6.19 -2.42
N GLU A 62 -13.28 7.08 -3.09
CA GLU A 62 -13.20 7.22 -4.55
C GLU A 62 -11.80 7.62 -5.00
N ALA A 63 -11.16 8.55 -4.30
CA ALA A 63 -9.81 8.98 -4.62
C ALA A 63 -8.81 7.82 -4.44
N ALA A 64 -8.98 7.02 -3.40
CA ALA A 64 -8.15 5.83 -3.17
C ALA A 64 -8.33 4.82 -4.31
N LYS A 65 -9.57 4.60 -4.74
CA LYS A 65 -9.85 3.70 -5.86
C LYS A 65 -9.26 4.20 -7.17
N GLU A 66 -9.40 5.50 -7.45
CA GLU A 66 -8.84 6.11 -8.67
C GLU A 66 -7.34 5.91 -8.73
N TRP A 67 -6.65 6.13 -7.59
CA TRP A 67 -5.22 5.90 -7.52
C TRP A 67 -4.88 4.43 -7.75
N TYR A 68 -5.55 3.54 -7.02
CA TYR A 68 -5.21 2.12 -7.06
C TYR A 68 -5.42 1.53 -8.46
N TYR A 69 -6.53 1.89 -9.11
CA TYR A 69 -6.87 1.36 -10.43
C TYR A 69 -6.29 2.16 -11.59
N SER A 70 -5.51 3.20 -11.31
CA SER A 70 -4.87 3.96 -12.38
C SER A 70 -3.84 3.07 -13.10
N ASP A 71 -3.64 3.32 -14.40
CA ASP A 71 -2.66 2.58 -15.18
C ASP A 71 -1.26 2.74 -14.60
N ALA A 72 -0.92 3.95 -14.18
CA ALA A 72 0.39 4.24 -13.59
C ALA A 72 0.65 3.40 -12.34
N TYR A 73 -0.31 3.36 -11.40
CA TYR A 73 -0.10 2.55 -10.21
C TYR A 73 -0.14 1.06 -10.50
N GLN A 74 -1.01 0.61 -11.40
CA GLN A 74 -1.11 -0.82 -11.74
C GLN A 74 0.20 -1.36 -12.33
N GLU A 75 0.93 -0.54 -13.08
CA GLU A 75 2.27 -0.93 -13.55
C GLU A 75 3.22 -1.17 -12.36
N ALA A 76 3.17 -0.29 -11.36
CA ALA A 76 3.97 -0.48 -10.15
C ALA A 76 3.50 -1.71 -9.37
N ALA A 77 2.19 -1.91 -9.26
CA ALA A 77 1.62 -3.02 -8.50
C ALA A 77 2.06 -4.38 -9.03
N LYS A 78 2.25 -4.50 -10.32
CA LYS A 78 2.76 -5.76 -10.92
C LYS A 78 4.14 -6.11 -10.37
N ILE A 79 4.99 -5.11 -10.20
CA ILE A 79 6.33 -5.32 -9.64
C ILE A 79 6.20 -5.75 -8.18
N ARG A 80 5.36 -5.06 -7.40
CA ARG A 80 5.11 -5.40 -6.00
C ARG A 80 4.63 -6.84 -5.86
N GLN A 81 3.67 -7.24 -6.67
CA GLN A 81 3.09 -8.58 -6.62
C GLN A 81 4.09 -9.67 -7.00
N SER A 82 5.06 -9.35 -7.85
CA SER A 82 6.11 -10.30 -8.21
C SER A 82 7.23 -10.37 -7.17
N ALA A 83 7.35 -9.35 -6.32
CA ALA A 83 8.43 -9.23 -5.35
C ALA A 83 8.02 -9.61 -3.93
N ALA A 84 6.71 -9.73 -3.66
CA ALA A 84 6.19 -9.94 -2.32
C ALA A 84 4.85 -10.68 -2.36
N GLU A 85 4.53 -11.36 -1.26
CA GLU A 85 3.17 -11.84 -1.02
C GLU A 85 2.40 -10.70 -0.38
N CYS A 86 1.28 -10.32 -0.98
CA CYS A 86 0.60 -9.10 -0.60
C CYS A 86 -0.87 -9.32 -0.28
N ASN A 87 -1.36 -8.55 0.69
CA ASN A 87 -2.79 -8.36 0.91
C ASN A 87 -3.04 -6.85 0.86
N GLY A 88 -4.24 -6.46 0.46
CA GLY A 88 -4.58 -5.06 0.41
C GLY A 88 -6.06 -4.83 0.55
N VAL A 89 -6.42 -3.73 1.20
CA VAL A 89 -7.82 -3.31 1.35
C VAL A 89 -7.92 -1.80 1.19
N ILE A 90 -9.09 -1.35 0.76
CA ILE A 90 -9.47 0.05 0.81
C ILE A 90 -10.58 0.14 1.84
N VAL A 91 -10.40 1.01 2.84
CA VAL A 91 -11.41 1.21 3.89
C VAL A 91 -11.82 2.67 3.95
N SER A 92 -13.05 2.89 4.43
CA SER A 92 -13.54 4.24 4.66
C SER A 92 -13.20 4.69 6.07
N GLY A 93 -12.83 5.95 6.21
CA GLY A 93 -12.74 6.58 7.52
C GLY A 93 -14.14 6.88 8.07
N LEU A 94 -14.17 7.37 9.26
CA LEU A 94 -15.44 7.74 9.94
C LEU A 94 -15.94 9.10 9.52
#